data_64824f46d9ef5931f063f38156ccc664
#
_entry.id   64824f46d9ef5931f063f38156ccc664
#
_cell.length_a   1.000
_cell.length_b   1.000
_cell.length_c   1.000
_cell.angle_alpha   90.00
_cell.angle_beta   90.00
_cell.angle_gamma   90.00
#
_symmetry.space_group_name_H-M   'P 1'
#
loop_
_entity.id
_entity.type
_entity.pdbx_description
1 polymer ?
#
loop_
_entity_poly.entity_id
_entity_poly.type
_entity_poly.pdbx_seq_one_letter_code
_entity_poly.pdbx_strand_id
1 'polypeptide(L)'
;MKKIFIILISLLIANSAFALETPMKKLSKYFKNGELIKILSYTSAKWPNGYMSIKDGSYKNNPIEVDAFIAFPKKGEGPFPVVMFAHASGGAALFTDEWFKFNRLAAKSLLKKGIGVMFLDNFSARGQRHTYKDQSTISHWSTVMDAFKALEYLSKDPKVNIKKVGITGWSRGGAISLMASEKRLRDALISKDLYFAAAQPRSPPCWSIGMFVNPQPIKENKTWMVLGGADIFTLAKDCVKLGEKYKANGADIEVTVKKGWHHGFTANYEAEYEGDNATFNECPGAFTNDEGIIIYEGNSAYPDCIKWGAKIGGNKGGVFKKPFLKFFTENLL
;
A
#
# COMPACT_ATOMS: atom_id res chain seq x y z
N MET A 1 36.69 -61.23 16.97
CA MET A 1 35.77 -60.44 16.11
C MET A 1 35.10 -59.42 17.03
N LYS A 2 35.59 -58.18 17.04
CA LYS A 2 35.00 -57.04 17.86
C LYS A 2 34.01 -56.29 17.00
N LYS A 3 32.73 -56.31 17.38
CA LYS A 3 31.67 -55.51 16.72
C LYS A 3 31.77 -54.08 17.23
N ILE A 4 32.10 -53.17 16.34
CA ILE A 4 32.08 -51.73 16.61
C ILE A 4 30.63 -51.25 16.38
N PHE A 5 29.95 -50.80 17.46
CA PHE A 5 28.69 -50.11 17.39
C PHE A 5 28.96 -48.63 17.08
N ILE A 6 28.63 -48.20 15.88
CA ILE A 6 28.62 -46.77 15.54
C ILE A 6 27.27 -46.19 15.98
N ILE A 7 27.29 -45.37 17.05
CA ILE A 7 26.14 -44.57 17.47
C ILE A 7 26.12 -43.32 16.61
N LEU A 8 25.19 -43.28 15.67
CA LEU A 8 24.87 -42.02 14.97
C LEU A 8 24.10 -41.11 15.93
N ILE A 9 24.78 -40.13 16.49
CA ILE A 9 24.14 -39.00 17.18
C ILE A 9 23.69 -38.05 16.08
N SER A 10 22.40 -38.10 15.74
CA SER A 10 21.73 -37.05 14.93
C SER A 10 21.62 -35.77 15.79
N LEU A 11 22.53 -34.84 15.58
CA LEU A 11 22.37 -33.46 16.08
C LEU A 11 21.16 -32.85 15.34
N LEU A 12 20.02 -32.87 15.98
CA LEU A 12 18.93 -31.94 15.68
C LEU A 12 19.42 -30.52 16.04
N ILE A 13 20.02 -29.85 15.05
CA ILE A 13 20.20 -28.41 15.12
C ILE A 13 18.78 -27.82 15.01
N ALA A 14 18.15 -27.57 16.14
CA ALA A 14 17.01 -26.71 16.22
C ALA A 14 17.47 -25.32 15.73
N ASN A 15 17.25 -25.02 14.46
CA ASN A 15 17.29 -23.66 13.97
C ASN A 15 16.18 -22.89 14.69
N SER A 16 16.48 -22.39 15.89
CA SER A 16 15.76 -21.27 16.46
C SER A 16 16.08 -20.08 15.56
N ALA A 17 15.38 -19.99 14.43
CA ALA A 17 15.28 -18.75 13.70
C ALA A 17 14.74 -17.74 14.74
N PHE A 18 15.63 -16.89 15.25
CA PHE A 18 15.22 -15.71 15.96
C PHE A 18 14.26 -14.97 15.03
N ALA A 19 12.97 -15.14 15.25
CA ALA A 19 11.95 -14.42 14.52
C ALA A 19 12.24 -12.94 14.77
N LEU A 20 12.81 -12.28 13.77
CA LEU A 20 13.07 -10.85 13.82
C LEU A 20 11.75 -10.18 14.19
N GLU A 21 11.75 -9.40 15.26
CA GLU A 21 10.56 -8.68 15.71
C GLU A 21 9.97 -7.94 14.51
N THR A 22 8.75 -8.32 14.09
CA THR A 22 8.14 -7.74 12.90
C THR A 22 7.95 -6.24 13.12
N PRO A 23 8.10 -5.40 12.09
CA PRO A 23 7.87 -3.95 12.22
C PRO A 23 6.51 -3.63 12.83
N MET A 24 5.49 -4.47 12.59
CA MET A 24 4.16 -4.32 13.13
C MET A 24 4.11 -4.40 14.65
N LYS A 25 4.85 -5.34 15.25
CA LYS A 25 4.93 -5.49 16.71
C LYS A 25 5.47 -4.23 17.40
N LYS A 26 6.39 -3.50 16.75
CA LYS A 26 6.92 -2.24 17.27
C LYS A 26 5.88 -1.13 17.39
N LEU A 27 4.76 -1.21 16.64
CA LEU A 27 3.68 -0.23 16.73
C LEU A 27 3.01 -0.20 18.11
N SER A 28 3.03 -1.30 18.87
CA SER A 28 2.53 -1.36 20.24
C SER A 28 3.18 -0.32 21.19
N LYS A 29 4.41 0.10 20.90
CA LYS A 29 5.10 1.18 21.63
C LYS A 29 4.41 2.53 21.47
N TYR A 30 3.72 2.74 20.34
CA TYR A 30 3.06 4.00 19.98
C TYR A 30 1.55 3.98 20.19
N PHE A 31 0.93 2.80 20.16
CA PHE A 31 -0.51 2.58 20.24
C PHE A 31 -0.80 1.49 21.28
N LYS A 32 -0.93 1.89 22.55
CA LYS A 32 -1.04 0.98 23.70
C LYS A 32 -2.27 0.06 23.69
N ASN A 33 -3.35 0.48 23.01
CA ASN A 33 -4.61 -0.28 22.89
C ASN A 33 -4.71 -0.96 21.52
N GLY A 34 -3.62 -1.07 20.77
CA GLY A 34 -3.61 -1.75 19.50
C GLY A 34 -3.15 -3.19 19.65
N GLU A 35 -3.51 -3.98 18.67
CA GLU A 35 -3.19 -5.40 18.60
C GLU A 35 -2.59 -5.79 17.25
N LEU A 36 -1.71 -6.77 17.28
CA LEU A 36 -1.18 -7.42 16.09
C LEU A 36 -2.16 -8.50 15.67
N ILE A 37 -2.53 -8.50 14.41
CA ILE A 37 -3.44 -9.48 13.81
C ILE A 37 -2.80 -10.11 12.57
N LYS A 38 -3.26 -11.30 12.22
CA LYS A 38 -2.89 -12.00 10.97
C LYS A 38 -4.09 -12.05 10.05
N ILE A 39 -3.85 -11.80 8.78
CA ILE A 39 -4.88 -11.75 7.75
C ILE A 39 -4.53 -12.74 6.67
N LEU A 40 -5.42 -13.70 6.40
CA LEU A 40 -5.27 -14.59 5.25
C LEU A 40 -5.38 -13.77 3.97
N SER A 41 -4.33 -13.82 3.19
CA SER A 41 -4.22 -13.24 1.87
C SER A 41 -3.58 -14.24 0.90
N TYR A 42 -3.13 -13.75 -0.24
CA TYR A 42 -2.54 -14.60 -1.27
C TYR A 42 -1.43 -13.85 -2.01
N THR A 43 -0.58 -14.61 -2.69
CA THR A 43 0.42 -14.03 -3.58
C THR A 43 -0.03 -14.22 -5.03
N SER A 44 -0.17 -13.13 -5.77
CA SER A 44 -0.46 -13.18 -7.20
C SER A 44 0.76 -13.72 -7.98
N ALA A 45 0.56 -14.13 -9.20
CA ALA A 45 1.66 -14.40 -10.11
C ALA A 45 2.59 -13.17 -10.21
N LYS A 46 3.86 -13.42 -10.57
CA LYS A 46 4.81 -12.35 -10.84
C LYS A 46 4.44 -11.62 -12.14
N TRP A 47 4.99 -10.45 -12.31
CA TRP A 47 4.92 -9.71 -13.56
C TRP A 47 5.33 -10.57 -14.77
N PRO A 48 4.64 -10.55 -15.93
CA PRO A 48 3.47 -9.68 -16.22
C PRO A 48 2.12 -10.27 -15.82
N ASN A 49 2.05 -11.51 -15.33
CA ASN A 49 0.83 -12.29 -15.17
C ASN A 49 0.06 -12.03 -13.86
N GLY A 50 0.46 -11.00 -13.10
CA GLY A 50 -0.11 -10.75 -11.77
C GLY A 50 -1.63 -10.55 -11.77
N TYR A 51 -2.14 -9.70 -12.67
CA TYR A 51 -3.58 -9.50 -12.80
C TYR A 51 -4.30 -10.73 -13.36
N MET A 52 -3.70 -11.42 -14.32
CA MET A 52 -4.29 -12.65 -14.88
C MET A 52 -4.56 -13.68 -13.80
N SER A 53 -3.62 -13.84 -12.85
CA SER A 53 -3.82 -14.76 -11.73
C SER A 53 -4.98 -14.37 -10.80
N ILE A 54 -5.32 -13.08 -10.73
CA ILE A 54 -6.51 -12.60 -10.02
C ILE A 54 -7.77 -12.91 -10.84
N LYS A 55 -7.75 -12.62 -12.13
CA LYS A 55 -8.88 -12.79 -13.05
C LYS A 55 -9.32 -14.24 -13.17
N ASP A 56 -8.37 -15.18 -13.28
CA ASP A 56 -8.63 -16.61 -13.39
C ASP A 56 -8.75 -17.35 -12.04
N GLY A 57 -8.45 -16.67 -10.94
CA GLY A 57 -8.53 -17.20 -9.59
C GLY A 57 -7.34 -18.07 -9.16
N SER A 58 -6.31 -18.24 -10.00
CA SER A 58 -5.15 -19.10 -9.70
C SER A 58 -4.30 -18.58 -8.54
N TYR A 59 -4.42 -17.30 -8.17
CA TYR A 59 -3.81 -16.73 -6.96
C TYR A 59 -4.17 -17.53 -5.70
N LYS A 60 -5.34 -18.18 -5.66
CA LYS A 60 -5.81 -18.96 -4.50
C LYS A 60 -4.91 -20.14 -4.15
N ASN A 61 -4.07 -20.57 -5.09
CA ASN A 61 -3.09 -21.64 -4.88
C ASN A 61 -1.87 -21.17 -4.07
N ASN A 62 -1.74 -19.88 -3.80
CA ASN A 62 -0.61 -19.29 -3.08
C ASN A 62 -1.07 -18.51 -1.84
N PRO A 63 -1.67 -19.19 -0.83
CA PRO A 63 -2.12 -18.54 0.40
C PRO A 63 -0.93 -18.04 1.23
N ILE A 64 -1.13 -16.93 1.93
CA ILE A 64 -0.15 -16.35 2.85
C ILE A 64 -0.87 -15.63 3.99
N GLU A 65 -0.28 -15.60 5.16
CA GLU A 65 -0.74 -14.76 6.26
C GLU A 65 0.11 -13.48 6.33
N VAL A 66 -0.53 -12.32 6.18
CA VAL A 66 0.11 -11.03 6.32
C VAL A 66 -0.17 -10.43 7.69
N ASP A 67 0.83 -9.77 8.25
CA ASP A 67 0.69 -9.09 9.53
C ASP A 67 0.01 -7.73 9.33
N ALA A 68 -0.91 -7.40 10.23
CA ALA A 68 -1.46 -6.05 10.35
C ALA A 68 -1.54 -5.64 11.82
N PHE A 69 -1.54 -4.35 12.07
CA PHE A 69 -1.71 -3.80 13.41
C PHE A 69 -2.93 -2.88 13.41
N ILE A 70 -3.91 -3.17 14.28
CA ILE A 70 -5.14 -2.40 14.40
C ILE A 70 -5.22 -1.71 15.76
N ALA A 71 -5.74 -0.50 15.81
CA ALA A 71 -6.03 0.21 17.04
C ALA A 71 -7.35 0.98 16.92
N PHE A 72 -8.15 0.93 17.99
CA PHE A 72 -9.42 1.64 18.08
C PHE A 72 -9.34 2.85 19.01
N PRO A 73 -10.26 3.83 18.86
CA PRO A 73 -10.41 4.95 19.78
C PRO A 73 -10.59 4.47 21.24
N LYS A 74 -10.05 5.23 22.18
CA LYS A 74 -10.23 4.94 23.61
C LYS A 74 -11.62 5.31 24.16
N LYS A 75 -12.33 6.17 23.42
CA LYS A 75 -13.67 6.64 23.80
C LYS A 75 -14.67 6.25 22.71
N GLY A 76 -15.91 5.98 23.12
CA GLY A 76 -16.97 5.49 22.26
C GLY A 76 -17.07 3.96 22.28
N GLU A 77 -18.22 3.44 21.91
CA GLU A 77 -18.53 2.01 21.94
C GLU A 77 -18.43 1.33 20.56
N GLY A 78 -18.27 2.15 19.49
CA GLY A 78 -18.31 1.67 18.11
C GLY A 78 -19.73 1.44 17.57
N PRO A 79 -19.90 0.86 16.38
CA PRO A 79 -18.81 0.47 15.48
C PRO A 79 -18.08 1.69 14.93
N PHE A 80 -16.74 1.60 14.88
CA PHE A 80 -15.87 2.70 14.50
C PHE A 80 -15.59 2.70 12.99
N PRO A 81 -15.53 3.88 12.32
CA PRO A 81 -14.83 3.98 11.04
C PRO A 81 -13.35 3.63 11.22
N VAL A 82 -12.70 3.15 10.15
CA VAL A 82 -11.30 2.76 10.18
C VAL A 82 -10.55 3.33 8.99
N VAL A 83 -9.32 3.82 9.18
CA VAL A 83 -8.41 4.17 8.09
C VAL A 83 -7.24 3.19 8.05
N MET A 84 -7.10 2.51 6.92
CA MET A 84 -5.99 1.59 6.62
C MET A 84 -4.81 2.36 6.04
N PHE A 85 -3.60 2.07 6.55
CA PHE A 85 -2.35 2.65 6.09
C PHE A 85 -1.53 1.59 5.35
N ALA A 86 -1.29 1.81 4.06
CA ALA A 86 -0.40 1.02 3.23
C ALA A 86 0.99 1.69 3.13
N HIS A 87 2.04 0.91 3.33
CA HIS A 87 3.42 1.43 3.30
C HIS A 87 3.96 1.60 1.87
N ALA A 88 4.98 2.45 1.72
CA ALA A 88 5.75 2.60 0.50
C ALA A 88 6.76 1.45 0.29
N SER A 89 7.60 1.54 -0.75
CA SER A 89 8.60 0.53 -1.10
C SER A 89 9.65 0.24 -0.01
N GLY A 90 9.81 1.12 0.97
CA GLY A 90 10.64 0.89 2.15
C GLY A 90 10.04 -0.10 3.17
N GLY A 91 8.82 -0.59 2.95
CA GLY A 91 8.18 -1.60 3.79
C GLY A 91 7.55 -1.06 5.07
N ALA A 92 7.06 -1.97 5.90
CA ALA A 92 6.35 -1.66 7.14
C ALA A 92 7.23 -0.97 8.19
N ALA A 93 8.57 -1.09 8.10
CA ALA A 93 9.50 -0.38 8.98
C ALA A 93 9.30 1.13 8.96
N LEU A 94 8.84 1.70 7.82
CA LEU A 94 8.53 3.13 7.69
C LEU A 94 7.46 3.62 8.68
N PHE A 95 6.60 2.75 9.17
CA PHE A 95 5.58 3.15 10.14
C PHE A 95 6.16 3.49 11.53
N THR A 96 7.34 2.94 11.85
CA THR A 96 8.01 3.18 13.13
C THR A 96 9.26 4.05 13.00
N ASP A 97 9.64 4.41 11.78
CA ASP A 97 10.76 5.27 11.47
C ASP A 97 10.45 6.74 11.84
N GLU A 98 11.43 7.45 12.39
CA GLU A 98 11.26 8.86 12.81
C GLU A 98 11.28 9.83 11.62
N TRP A 99 11.97 9.49 10.55
CA TRP A 99 11.98 10.29 9.33
C TRP A 99 10.63 10.24 8.60
N PHE A 100 9.89 9.12 8.72
CA PHE A 100 8.60 8.89 8.08
C PHE A 100 7.42 8.86 9.08
N LYS A 101 7.55 9.56 10.21
CA LYS A 101 6.56 9.57 11.30
C LYS A 101 5.17 10.14 10.97
N PHE A 102 4.99 10.73 9.78
CA PHE A 102 3.71 11.31 9.39
C PHE A 102 2.52 10.35 9.58
N ASN A 103 2.62 9.12 9.05
CA ASN A 103 1.53 8.15 9.15
C ASN A 103 1.15 7.86 10.60
N ARG A 104 2.15 7.68 11.47
CA ARG A 104 1.96 7.44 12.90
C ARG A 104 1.32 8.62 13.62
N LEU A 105 1.73 9.85 13.30
CA LEU A 105 1.15 11.07 13.87
C LEU A 105 -0.28 11.33 13.36
N ALA A 106 -0.55 11.06 12.09
CA ALA A 106 -1.88 11.15 11.50
C ALA A 106 -2.82 10.11 12.14
N ALA A 107 -2.38 8.87 12.29
CA ALA A 107 -3.13 7.81 12.95
C ALA A 107 -3.50 8.16 14.40
N LYS A 108 -2.55 8.70 15.18
CA LYS A 108 -2.85 9.19 16.55
C LYS A 108 -3.91 10.30 16.55
N SER A 109 -3.94 11.12 15.51
CA SER A 109 -4.92 12.19 15.40
C SER A 109 -6.29 11.68 14.96
N LEU A 110 -6.34 10.66 14.07
CA LEU A 110 -7.59 9.97 13.70
C LEU A 110 -8.23 9.26 14.90
N LEU A 111 -7.44 8.53 15.69
CA LEU A 111 -7.92 7.89 16.93
C LEU A 111 -8.55 8.90 17.90
N LYS A 112 -7.97 10.09 18.05
CA LYS A 112 -8.53 11.16 18.89
C LYS A 112 -9.87 11.71 18.33
N LYS A 113 -10.12 11.53 17.05
CA LYS A 113 -11.35 11.94 16.36
C LYS A 113 -12.42 10.83 16.27
N GLY A 114 -12.18 9.68 16.89
CA GLY A 114 -13.14 8.57 16.87
C GLY A 114 -12.98 7.64 15.67
N ILE A 115 -11.88 7.71 14.93
CA ILE A 115 -11.59 6.86 13.77
C ILE A 115 -10.50 5.85 14.13
N GLY A 116 -10.79 4.56 14.02
CA GLY A 116 -9.83 3.47 14.16
C GLY A 116 -8.75 3.51 13.07
N VAL A 117 -7.64 2.84 13.29
CA VAL A 117 -6.52 2.81 12.35
C VAL A 117 -5.99 1.39 12.19
N MET A 118 -5.63 1.02 10.97
CA MET A 118 -4.98 -0.24 10.66
C MET A 118 -3.71 0.04 9.85
N PHE A 119 -2.61 -0.63 10.21
CA PHE A 119 -1.37 -0.63 9.45
C PHE A 119 -1.19 -2.02 8.85
N LEU A 120 -0.84 -2.11 7.57
CA LEU A 120 -0.73 -3.37 6.84
C LEU A 120 0.72 -3.62 6.41
N ASP A 121 1.23 -4.82 6.67
CA ASP A 121 2.57 -5.25 6.22
C ASP A 121 2.46 -6.16 5.00
N ASN A 122 2.67 -5.61 3.84
CA ASN A 122 2.59 -6.33 2.57
C ASN A 122 3.85 -7.17 2.25
N PHE A 123 4.95 -7.02 3.01
CA PHE A 123 6.25 -7.53 2.58
C PHE A 123 6.81 -8.64 3.45
N SER A 124 6.75 -8.51 4.78
CA SER A 124 7.48 -9.41 5.69
C SER A 124 7.10 -10.88 5.52
N ALA A 125 5.81 -11.18 5.31
CA ALA A 125 5.34 -12.54 5.05
C ALA A 125 5.89 -13.14 3.74
N ARG A 126 6.31 -12.29 2.79
CA ARG A 126 6.92 -12.69 1.51
C ARG A 126 8.45 -12.68 1.56
N GLY A 127 9.05 -12.64 2.76
CA GLY A 127 10.49 -12.66 2.96
C GLY A 127 11.20 -11.37 2.53
N GLN A 128 10.47 -10.27 2.33
CA GLN A 128 11.02 -8.99 1.90
C GLN A 128 10.87 -7.93 3.00
N ARG A 129 11.86 -7.06 3.13
CA ARG A 129 11.79 -5.90 4.02
C ARG A 129 11.46 -4.62 3.26
N HIS A 130 11.90 -4.52 2.03
CA HIS A 130 11.72 -3.38 1.13
C HIS A 130 11.83 -3.82 -0.32
N THR A 131 11.33 -2.99 -1.24
CA THR A 131 11.39 -3.24 -2.70
C THR A 131 11.95 -2.03 -3.48
N TYR A 132 12.51 -1.02 -2.80
CA TYR A 132 12.96 0.21 -3.48
C TYR A 132 14.12 -0.01 -4.44
N LYS A 133 14.94 -1.07 -4.24
CA LYS A 133 16.01 -1.48 -5.16
C LYS A 133 15.52 -2.35 -6.32
N ASP A 134 14.48 -3.14 -6.08
CA ASP A 134 13.88 -4.01 -7.08
C ASP A 134 12.38 -4.17 -6.83
N GLN A 135 11.57 -3.42 -7.59
CA GLN A 135 10.12 -3.41 -7.47
C GLN A 135 9.48 -4.72 -7.96
N SER A 136 10.20 -5.57 -8.70
CA SER A 136 9.69 -6.82 -9.25
C SER A 136 9.59 -7.95 -8.21
N THR A 137 10.28 -7.81 -7.08
CA THR A 137 10.33 -8.84 -6.02
C THR A 137 8.97 -9.16 -5.42
N ILE A 138 8.08 -8.15 -5.33
CA ILE A 138 6.68 -8.31 -4.91
C ILE A 138 5.77 -7.60 -5.90
N SER A 139 4.83 -8.33 -6.46
CA SER A 139 3.82 -7.78 -7.36
C SER A 139 2.92 -6.76 -6.63
N HIS A 140 2.58 -5.65 -7.31
CA HIS A 140 1.58 -4.70 -6.81
C HIS A 140 0.20 -5.35 -6.67
N TRP A 141 -0.11 -6.33 -7.51
CA TRP A 141 -1.36 -7.10 -7.46
C TRP A 141 -1.48 -7.89 -6.15
N SER A 142 -0.37 -8.46 -5.63
CA SER A 142 -0.35 -9.08 -4.30
C SER A 142 -0.64 -8.07 -3.19
N THR A 143 -0.06 -6.87 -3.29
CA THR A 143 -0.19 -5.87 -2.23
C THR A 143 -1.56 -5.19 -2.18
N VAL A 144 -2.22 -4.99 -3.33
CA VAL A 144 -3.61 -4.52 -3.33
C VAL A 144 -4.58 -5.61 -2.90
N MET A 145 -4.28 -6.88 -3.22
CA MET A 145 -5.05 -8.02 -2.71
C MET A 145 -5.03 -8.07 -1.18
N ASP A 146 -3.86 -7.83 -0.56
CA ASP A 146 -3.77 -7.74 0.91
C ASP A 146 -4.70 -6.68 1.47
N ALA A 147 -4.81 -5.51 0.81
CA ALA A 147 -5.73 -4.45 1.25
C ALA A 147 -7.20 -4.87 1.16
N PHE A 148 -7.61 -5.55 0.08
CA PHE A 148 -8.98 -6.08 -0.03
C PHE A 148 -9.24 -7.20 0.98
N LYS A 149 -8.28 -8.10 1.21
CA LYS A 149 -8.42 -9.16 2.23
C LYS A 149 -8.45 -8.59 3.65
N ALA A 150 -7.74 -7.50 3.90
CA ALA A 150 -7.85 -6.77 5.16
C ALA A 150 -9.23 -6.10 5.32
N LEU A 151 -9.82 -5.57 4.25
CA LEU A 151 -11.19 -5.06 4.28
C LEU A 151 -12.21 -6.19 4.55
N GLU A 152 -12.04 -7.37 3.93
CA GLU A 152 -12.85 -8.56 4.20
C GLU A 152 -12.69 -9.05 5.65
N TYR A 153 -11.50 -8.97 6.21
CA TYR A 153 -11.25 -9.25 7.63
C TYR A 153 -12.02 -8.27 8.52
N LEU A 154 -11.91 -6.98 8.25
CA LEU A 154 -12.60 -5.93 9.00
C LEU A 154 -14.13 -6.06 8.95
N SER A 155 -14.70 -6.63 7.88
CA SER A 155 -16.14 -6.83 7.76
C SER A 155 -16.72 -7.82 8.77
N LYS A 156 -15.85 -8.61 9.41
CA LYS A 156 -16.22 -9.60 10.42
C LYS A 156 -16.03 -9.09 11.85
N ASP A 157 -15.43 -7.92 12.04
CA ASP A 157 -15.22 -7.33 13.36
C ASP A 157 -16.40 -6.42 13.74
N PRO A 158 -17.18 -6.76 14.79
CA PRO A 158 -18.33 -5.97 15.22
C PRO A 158 -17.96 -4.55 15.68
N LYS A 159 -16.70 -4.29 15.99
CA LYS A 159 -16.20 -2.94 16.32
C LYS A 159 -16.05 -2.04 15.11
N VAL A 160 -16.16 -2.56 13.87
CA VAL A 160 -15.88 -1.81 12.64
C VAL A 160 -17.17 -1.43 11.92
N ASN A 161 -17.35 -0.15 11.64
CA ASN A 161 -18.34 0.30 10.67
C ASN A 161 -17.80 0.06 9.25
N ILE A 162 -18.14 -1.08 8.67
CA ILE A 162 -17.59 -1.52 7.37
C ILE A 162 -17.95 -0.59 6.21
N LYS A 163 -19.01 0.20 6.32
CA LYS A 163 -19.37 1.21 5.32
C LYS A 163 -18.55 2.49 5.43
N LYS A 164 -17.71 2.59 6.45
CA LYS A 164 -16.90 3.76 6.81
C LYS A 164 -15.41 3.38 6.93
N VAL A 165 -14.90 2.57 6.00
CA VAL A 165 -13.48 2.21 5.95
C VAL A 165 -12.80 3.01 4.85
N GLY A 166 -11.70 3.69 5.19
CA GLY A 166 -10.84 4.41 4.26
C GLY A 166 -9.47 3.76 4.11
N ILE A 167 -8.74 4.14 3.06
CA ILE A 167 -7.37 3.67 2.82
C ILE A 167 -6.46 4.83 2.41
N THR A 168 -5.21 4.79 2.85
CA THR A 168 -4.19 5.77 2.47
C THR A 168 -2.81 5.13 2.37
N GLY A 169 -1.96 5.73 1.56
CA GLY A 169 -0.57 5.36 1.43
C GLY A 169 0.21 6.33 0.58
N TRP A 170 1.53 6.17 0.58
CA TRP A 170 2.45 6.98 -0.19
C TRP A 170 3.24 6.08 -1.15
N SER A 171 3.57 6.59 -2.37
CA SER A 171 4.35 5.86 -3.35
C SER A 171 3.69 4.52 -3.69
N ARG A 172 4.32 3.38 -3.48
CA ARG A 172 3.71 2.05 -3.63
C ARG A 172 2.42 1.92 -2.80
N GLY A 173 2.39 2.43 -1.56
CA GLY A 173 1.16 2.49 -0.76
C GLY A 173 0.09 3.40 -1.36
N GLY A 174 0.52 4.46 -2.06
CA GLY A 174 -0.37 5.31 -2.85
C GLY A 174 -1.00 4.55 -4.01
N ALA A 175 -0.21 3.70 -4.69
CA ALA A 175 -0.72 2.80 -5.73
C ALA A 175 -1.77 1.84 -5.18
N ILE A 176 -1.48 1.19 -4.05
CA ILE A 176 -2.44 0.30 -3.37
C ILE A 176 -3.74 1.05 -3.08
N SER A 177 -3.63 2.29 -2.56
CA SER A 177 -4.79 3.12 -2.23
C SER A 177 -5.62 3.50 -3.46
N LEU A 178 -4.98 3.78 -4.60
CA LEU A 178 -5.66 4.08 -5.85
C LEU A 178 -6.30 2.83 -6.47
N MET A 179 -5.56 1.71 -6.51
CA MET A 179 -6.06 0.43 -7.03
C MET A 179 -7.21 -0.13 -6.17
N ALA A 180 -7.29 0.24 -4.89
CA ALA A 180 -8.39 -0.13 -4.00
C ALA A 180 -9.74 0.52 -4.40
N SER A 181 -9.74 1.50 -5.31
CA SER A 181 -10.95 2.06 -5.91
C SER A 181 -11.39 1.36 -7.21
N GLU A 182 -10.66 0.31 -7.64
CA GLU A 182 -10.93 -0.40 -8.90
C GLU A 182 -11.94 -1.54 -8.68
N LYS A 183 -13.09 -1.43 -9.33
CA LYS A 183 -14.22 -2.35 -9.21
C LYS A 183 -13.88 -3.79 -9.62
N ARG A 184 -13.07 -3.96 -10.67
CA ARG A 184 -12.67 -5.31 -11.15
C ARG A 184 -11.87 -6.08 -10.11
N LEU A 185 -10.99 -5.39 -9.39
CA LEU A 185 -10.19 -6.01 -8.32
C LEU A 185 -11.07 -6.38 -7.13
N ARG A 186 -11.94 -5.48 -6.70
CA ARG A 186 -12.91 -5.78 -5.64
C ARG A 186 -13.74 -7.01 -5.98
N ASP A 187 -14.36 -7.01 -7.15
CA ASP A 187 -15.30 -8.05 -7.57
C ASP A 187 -14.63 -9.43 -7.73
N ALA A 188 -13.34 -9.47 -8.06
CA ALA A 188 -12.55 -10.69 -8.15
C ALA A 188 -12.03 -11.20 -6.80
N LEU A 189 -11.84 -10.33 -5.81
CA LEU A 189 -11.12 -10.65 -4.59
C LEU A 189 -12.02 -10.81 -3.37
N ILE A 190 -13.12 -10.05 -3.27
CA ILE A 190 -14.02 -9.99 -2.11
C ILE A 190 -15.48 -9.82 -2.53
N SER A 191 -16.41 -9.78 -1.56
CA SER A 191 -17.81 -9.46 -1.81
C SER A 191 -17.99 -8.07 -2.44
N LYS A 192 -18.90 -7.95 -3.40
CA LYS A 192 -19.24 -6.70 -4.11
C LYS A 192 -19.79 -5.62 -3.18
N ASP A 193 -20.33 -6.01 -2.02
CA ASP A 193 -20.88 -5.09 -1.01
C ASP A 193 -19.80 -4.42 -0.15
N LEU A 194 -18.56 -4.90 -0.25
CA LEU A 194 -17.42 -4.36 0.49
C LEU A 194 -16.63 -3.40 -0.41
N TYR A 195 -16.30 -2.23 0.12
CA TYR A 195 -15.51 -1.22 -0.59
C TYR A 195 -14.87 -0.25 0.42
N PHE A 196 -13.81 0.40 0.00
CA PHE A 196 -13.27 1.53 0.74
C PHE A 196 -14.11 2.78 0.43
N ALA A 197 -14.72 3.37 1.45
CA ALA A 197 -15.54 4.57 1.28
C ALA A 197 -14.70 5.81 0.91
N ALA A 198 -13.44 5.85 1.33
CA ALA A 198 -12.52 6.95 1.05
C ALA A 198 -11.12 6.43 0.75
N ALA A 199 -10.46 6.97 -0.29
CA ALA A 199 -9.08 6.66 -0.64
C ALA A 199 -8.24 7.96 -0.73
N GLN A 200 -7.06 7.95 -0.10
CA GLN A 200 -6.14 9.07 -0.16
C GLN A 200 -4.76 8.61 -0.63
N PRO A 201 -4.55 8.41 -1.95
CA PRO A 201 -3.25 8.12 -2.53
C PRO A 201 -2.34 9.35 -2.55
N ARG A 202 -1.07 9.16 -2.16
CA ARG A 202 -0.03 10.19 -2.21
C ARG A 202 1.08 9.75 -3.16
N SER A 203 1.37 10.56 -4.16
CA SER A 203 2.41 10.30 -5.16
C SER A 203 2.46 8.84 -5.61
N PRO A 204 1.36 8.24 -6.09
CA PRO A 204 1.37 6.88 -6.63
C PRO A 204 2.16 6.83 -7.94
N PRO A 205 2.86 5.73 -8.28
CA PRO A 205 3.46 5.53 -9.60
C PRO A 205 2.37 5.14 -10.61
N CYS A 206 1.71 6.12 -11.22
CA CYS A 206 0.53 5.92 -12.08
C CYS A 206 0.82 5.28 -13.44
N TRP A 207 2.08 5.15 -13.82
CA TRP A 207 2.50 4.67 -15.14
C TRP A 207 3.32 3.36 -15.10
N SER A 208 3.90 2.99 -13.94
CA SER A 208 4.93 1.93 -13.85
C SER A 208 4.45 0.62 -13.22
N ILE A 209 3.18 0.49 -12.87
CA ILE A 209 2.69 -0.62 -12.03
C ILE A 209 1.52 -1.40 -12.62
N GLY A 210 1.31 -1.28 -13.93
CA GLY A 210 0.20 -1.97 -14.58
C GLY A 210 -1.17 -1.47 -14.16
N MET A 211 -1.32 -0.16 -13.89
CA MET A 211 -2.63 0.46 -13.73
C MET A 211 -3.48 0.19 -14.97
N PHE A 212 -4.80 0.14 -14.79
CA PHE A 212 -5.68 -0.14 -15.91
C PHE A 212 -5.74 1.02 -16.92
N VAL A 213 -5.68 0.67 -18.21
CA VAL A 213 -5.87 1.64 -19.32
C VAL A 213 -7.23 2.31 -19.21
N ASN A 214 -8.27 1.51 -18.94
CA ASN A 214 -9.64 1.94 -18.77
C ASN A 214 -10.08 1.62 -17.34
N PRO A 215 -9.84 2.51 -16.35
CA PRO A 215 -10.21 2.24 -14.97
C PRO A 215 -11.74 2.10 -14.83
N GLN A 216 -12.15 1.16 -13.97
CA GLN A 216 -13.56 0.95 -13.61
C GLN A 216 -13.75 1.29 -12.14
N PRO A 217 -14.07 2.55 -11.80
CA PRO A 217 -14.13 3.00 -10.42
C PRO A 217 -15.30 2.38 -9.65
N ILE A 218 -15.08 2.16 -8.36
CA ILE A 218 -16.13 1.95 -7.37
C ILE A 218 -16.77 3.32 -7.12
N LYS A 219 -18.03 3.50 -7.49
CA LYS A 219 -18.72 4.81 -7.44
C LYS A 219 -18.92 5.33 -6.01
N GLU A 220 -19.01 4.44 -5.05
CA GLU A 220 -19.16 4.76 -3.62
C GLU A 220 -17.85 5.20 -2.97
N ASN A 221 -16.73 5.06 -3.68
CA ASN A 221 -15.41 5.48 -3.19
C ASN A 221 -15.17 6.95 -3.51
N LYS A 222 -14.83 7.73 -2.50
CA LYS A 222 -14.31 9.08 -2.68
C LYS A 222 -12.80 9.08 -2.67
N THR A 223 -12.16 9.57 -3.72
CA THR A 223 -10.71 9.61 -3.83
C THR A 223 -10.18 11.04 -3.80
N TRP A 224 -9.18 11.30 -2.95
CA TRP A 224 -8.40 12.54 -2.99
C TRP A 224 -6.92 12.21 -3.22
N MET A 225 -6.46 12.34 -4.45
CA MET A 225 -5.08 12.06 -4.84
C MET A 225 -4.21 13.32 -4.71
N VAL A 226 -3.09 13.23 -3.98
CA VAL A 226 -2.18 14.36 -3.76
C VAL A 226 -0.80 14.04 -4.31
N LEU A 227 -0.31 14.94 -5.17
CA LEU A 227 0.89 14.75 -5.97
C LEU A 227 1.90 15.85 -5.69
N GLY A 228 3.17 15.51 -5.69
CA GLY A 228 4.27 16.47 -5.71
C GLY A 228 4.52 16.99 -7.13
N GLY A 229 4.46 18.30 -7.33
CA GLY A 229 4.71 18.90 -8.64
C GLY A 229 6.19 18.93 -9.04
N ALA A 230 7.11 18.67 -8.10
CA ALA A 230 8.54 18.49 -8.33
C ALA A 230 9.00 17.03 -8.15
N ASP A 231 8.05 16.11 -8.09
CA ASP A 231 8.30 14.68 -7.95
C ASP A 231 8.74 14.09 -9.29
N ILE A 232 9.99 13.62 -9.36
CA ILE A 232 10.56 12.97 -10.56
C ILE A 232 10.58 11.44 -10.43
N PHE A 233 10.19 10.89 -9.27
CA PHE A 233 9.99 9.46 -9.08
C PHE A 233 8.66 9.00 -9.68
N THR A 234 7.60 9.73 -9.33
CA THR A 234 6.23 9.43 -9.74
C THR A 234 5.65 10.72 -10.31
N LEU A 235 5.78 10.87 -11.63
CA LEU A 235 5.44 12.10 -12.32
C LEU A 235 3.96 12.47 -12.11
N ALA A 236 3.74 13.70 -11.63
CA ALA A 236 2.38 14.20 -11.40
C ALA A 236 1.54 14.20 -12.68
N LYS A 237 2.15 14.48 -13.87
CA LYS A 237 1.45 14.50 -15.15
C LYS A 237 0.73 13.18 -15.48
N ASP A 238 1.36 12.05 -15.16
CA ASP A 238 0.79 10.73 -15.47
C ASP A 238 -0.39 10.41 -14.54
N CYS A 239 -0.28 10.80 -13.28
CA CYS A 239 -1.38 10.68 -12.32
C CYS A 239 -2.55 11.62 -12.61
N VAL A 240 -2.29 12.81 -13.12
CA VAL A 240 -3.35 13.73 -13.60
C VAL A 240 -4.12 13.07 -14.75
N LYS A 241 -3.43 12.58 -15.78
CA LYS A 241 -4.06 11.86 -16.91
C LYS A 241 -4.88 10.65 -16.44
N LEU A 242 -4.33 9.85 -15.53
CA LEU A 242 -5.05 8.69 -14.99
C LEU A 242 -6.28 9.14 -14.18
N GLY A 243 -6.15 10.19 -13.37
CA GLY A 243 -7.26 10.78 -12.61
C GLY A 243 -8.40 11.29 -13.51
N GLU A 244 -8.06 11.89 -14.67
CA GLU A 244 -9.04 12.30 -15.68
C GLU A 244 -9.80 11.10 -16.24
N LYS A 245 -9.11 9.98 -16.54
CA LYS A 245 -9.76 8.72 -16.97
C LYS A 245 -10.70 8.16 -15.90
N TYR A 246 -10.26 8.13 -14.62
CA TYR A 246 -11.13 7.74 -13.52
C TYR A 246 -12.38 8.62 -13.43
N LYS A 247 -12.21 9.93 -13.54
CA LYS A 247 -13.32 10.90 -13.49
C LYS A 247 -14.28 10.73 -14.68
N ALA A 248 -13.74 10.55 -15.88
CA ALA A 248 -14.55 10.29 -17.09
C ALA A 248 -15.39 9.01 -16.97
N ASN A 249 -14.90 8.01 -16.23
CA ASN A 249 -15.59 6.76 -15.96
C ASN A 249 -16.47 6.80 -14.69
N GLY A 250 -16.72 8.00 -14.14
CA GLY A 250 -17.68 8.25 -13.06
C GLY A 250 -17.15 8.13 -11.65
N ALA A 251 -15.82 8.20 -11.45
CA ALA A 251 -15.23 8.27 -10.11
C ALA A 251 -15.47 9.64 -9.46
N ASP A 252 -15.74 9.65 -8.15
CA ASP A 252 -15.62 10.85 -7.32
C ASP A 252 -14.15 11.01 -6.91
N ILE A 253 -13.36 11.63 -7.81
CA ILE A 253 -11.93 11.80 -7.63
C ILE A 253 -11.51 13.27 -7.74
N GLU A 254 -10.76 13.74 -6.76
CA GLU A 254 -10.04 15.01 -6.78
C GLU A 254 -8.54 14.76 -6.91
N VAL A 255 -7.87 15.45 -7.83
CA VAL A 255 -6.41 15.39 -8.01
C VAL A 255 -5.81 16.74 -7.67
N THR A 256 -4.95 16.78 -6.66
CA THR A 256 -4.27 18.00 -6.22
C THR A 256 -2.77 17.90 -6.49
N VAL A 257 -2.22 18.78 -7.32
CA VAL A 257 -0.77 18.91 -7.55
C VAL A 257 -0.20 20.04 -6.69
N LYS A 258 0.76 19.73 -5.83
CA LYS A 258 1.44 20.69 -4.95
C LYS A 258 2.76 21.15 -5.56
N LYS A 259 2.79 22.39 -6.08
CA LYS A 259 4.00 22.99 -6.71
C LYS A 259 5.21 22.92 -5.74
N GLY A 260 6.34 22.48 -6.26
CA GLY A 260 7.60 22.39 -5.51
C GLY A 260 7.69 21.28 -4.47
N TRP A 261 6.67 20.43 -4.33
CA TRP A 261 6.75 19.25 -3.46
C TRP A 261 7.39 18.08 -4.21
N HIS A 262 8.34 17.42 -3.57
CA HIS A 262 9.06 16.25 -4.08
C HIS A 262 8.42 14.93 -3.64
N HIS A 263 8.96 13.80 -4.11
CA HIS A 263 8.56 12.49 -3.64
C HIS A 263 8.73 12.37 -2.13
N GLY A 264 7.79 11.71 -1.43
CA GLY A 264 7.87 11.60 0.02
C GLY A 264 7.72 12.91 0.79
N PHE A 265 7.03 13.90 0.25
CA PHE A 265 6.86 15.24 0.83
C PHE A 265 6.42 15.26 2.30
N THR A 266 5.88 14.17 2.85
CA THR A 266 5.51 14.05 4.26
C THR A 266 6.63 13.55 5.16
N ALA A 267 7.81 13.19 4.62
CA ALA A 267 8.98 12.86 5.41
C ALA A 267 9.42 14.05 6.28
N ASN A 268 10.03 13.76 7.43
CA ASN A 268 10.39 14.77 8.43
C ASN A 268 11.82 15.30 8.22
N TYR A 269 12.17 15.54 6.96
CA TYR A 269 13.42 16.15 6.54
C TYR A 269 13.18 16.95 5.25
N GLU A 270 14.07 17.91 4.96
CA GLU A 270 14.01 18.67 3.71
C GLU A 270 14.32 17.76 2.51
N ALA A 271 13.87 18.16 1.32
CA ALA A 271 14.10 17.34 0.14
C ALA A 271 15.59 17.29 -0.22
N GLU A 272 16.16 16.10 -0.16
CA GLU A 272 17.55 15.81 -0.48
C GLU A 272 17.67 14.74 -1.56
N TYR A 273 18.81 14.71 -2.25
CA TYR A 273 19.06 13.77 -3.34
C TYR A 273 19.46 12.41 -2.77
N GLU A 274 18.73 11.37 -3.19
CA GLU A 274 19.01 9.97 -2.89
C GLU A 274 19.39 9.23 -4.17
N GLY A 275 20.65 8.79 -4.27
CA GLY A 275 21.22 8.19 -5.49
C GLY A 275 20.80 6.74 -5.74
N ASP A 276 20.42 6.01 -4.70
CA ASP A 276 20.20 4.55 -4.74
C ASP A 276 18.81 4.12 -5.21
N ASN A 277 17.95 5.07 -5.52
CA ASN A 277 16.56 4.78 -5.91
C ASN A 277 16.39 4.81 -7.42
N ALA A 278 15.87 3.72 -8.00
CA ALA A 278 15.53 3.67 -9.41
C ALA A 278 14.37 4.59 -9.74
N THR A 279 14.50 5.43 -10.74
CA THR A 279 13.43 6.24 -11.31
C THR A 279 13.04 5.71 -12.68
N PHE A 280 11.76 5.84 -13.02
CA PHE A 280 11.19 5.29 -14.25
C PHE A 280 10.53 6.37 -15.11
N ASN A 281 10.80 7.63 -14.82
CA ASN A 281 10.18 8.79 -15.48
C ASN A 281 10.52 8.91 -16.97
N GLU A 282 11.55 8.22 -17.44
CA GLU A 282 11.90 8.12 -18.86
C GLU A 282 11.43 6.80 -19.49
N CYS A 283 10.83 5.90 -18.69
CA CYS A 283 10.32 4.63 -19.18
C CYS A 283 8.94 4.78 -19.82
N PRO A 284 8.59 3.89 -20.78
CA PRO A 284 7.25 3.85 -21.31
C PRO A 284 6.26 3.49 -20.20
N GLY A 285 5.09 4.07 -20.23
CA GLY A 285 4.01 3.67 -19.33
C GLY A 285 3.65 2.19 -19.54
N ALA A 286 3.32 1.51 -18.46
CA ALA A 286 2.90 0.11 -18.51
C ALA A 286 1.51 -0.03 -17.89
N PHE A 287 0.50 -0.32 -18.69
CA PHE A 287 -0.90 -0.40 -18.28
C PHE A 287 -1.48 -1.78 -18.53
N THR A 288 -2.43 -2.19 -17.72
CA THR A 288 -3.18 -3.41 -17.94
C THR A 288 -4.45 -3.09 -18.73
N ASN A 289 -4.70 -3.80 -19.82
CA ASN A 289 -5.95 -3.68 -20.57
C ASN A 289 -7.09 -4.53 -19.96
N ASP A 290 -8.25 -4.50 -20.57
CA ASP A 290 -9.44 -5.21 -20.06
C ASP A 290 -9.30 -6.74 -20.13
N GLU A 291 -8.45 -7.25 -21.03
CA GLU A 291 -8.11 -8.68 -21.15
C GLU A 291 -7.09 -9.11 -20.10
N GLY A 292 -6.40 -8.17 -19.46
CA GLY A 292 -5.33 -8.43 -18.47
C GLY A 292 -3.94 -8.47 -19.08
N ILE A 293 -3.79 -8.01 -20.32
CA ILE A 293 -2.52 -7.92 -21.03
C ILE A 293 -1.86 -6.58 -20.67
N ILE A 294 -0.54 -6.60 -20.48
CA ILE A 294 0.23 -5.39 -20.26
C ILE A 294 0.49 -4.71 -21.60
N ILE A 295 0.07 -3.46 -21.68
CA ILE A 295 0.31 -2.57 -22.83
C ILE A 295 1.37 -1.54 -22.43
N TYR A 296 2.39 -1.39 -23.25
CA TYR A 296 3.43 -0.37 -23.10
C TYR A 296 3.11 0.84 -23.98
N GLU A 297 3.19 2.04 -23.41
CA GLU A 297 3.12 3.29 -24.16
C GLU A 297 4.54 3.76 -24.47
N GLY A 298 4.93 3.80 -25.74
CA GLY A 298 6.24 4.28 -26.21
C GLY A 298 7.19 3.17 -26.63
N ASN A 299 8.38 3.58 -27.12
CA ASN A 299 9.35 2.71 -27.78
C ASN A 299 10.61 2.41 -26.96
N SER A 300 10.69 2.87 -25.72
CA SER A 300 11.88 2.64 -24.89
C SER A 300 11.86 1.24 -24.29
N ALA A 301 12.95 0.52 -24.41
CA ALA A 301 13.10 -0.79 -23.80
C ALA A 301 13.42 -0.66 -22.30
N TYR A 302 12.82 -1.51 -21.46
CA TYR A 302 13.35 -1.81 -20.13
C TYR A 302 14.57 -2.73 -20.30
N PRO A 303 15.68 -2.53 -19.57
CA PRO A 303 15.91 -1.58 -18.47
C PRO A 303 16.55 -0.22 -18.85
N ASP A 304 16.81 0.07 -20.12
CA ASP A 304 17.63 1.22 -20.55
C ASP A 304 17.04 2.59 -20.17
N CYS A 305 15.73 2.65 -19.99
CA CYS A 305 15.03 3.86 -19.54
C CYS A 305 15.15 4.12 -18.04
N ILE A 306 15.64 3.14 -17.25
CA ILE A 306 15.76 3.30 -15.79
C ILE A 306 16.91 4.27 -15.50
N LYS A 307 16.60 5.31 -14.72
CA LYS A 307 17.60 6.25 -14.19
C LYS A 307 17.70 6.08 -12.68
N TRP A 308 18.76 6.61 -12.10
CA TRP A 308 19.03 6.51 -10.69
C TRP A 308 19.09 7.88 -10.05
N GLY A 309 18.55 7.97 -8.86
CA GLY A 309 18.57 9.15 -8.02
C GLY A 309 17.44 10.14 -8.28
N ALA A 310 16.90 10.64 -7.17
CA ALA A 310 15.91 11.69 -7.17
C ALA A 310 15.90 12.42 -5.81
N LYS A 311 15.27 13.61 -5.77
CA LYS A 311 15.01 14.29 -4.49
C LYS A 311 13.83 13.66 -3.78
N ILE A 312 14.06 13.22 -2.55
CA ILE A 312 13.04 12.67 -1.65
C ILE A 312 12.94 13.55 -0.41
N GLY A 313 11.73 13.61 0.19
CA GLY A 313 11.48 14.39 1.38
C GLY A 313 10.75 15.69 1.09
N GLY A 314 10.81 16.64 2.03
CA GLY A 314 10.20 17.95 1.85
C GLY A 314 9.55 18.54 3.09
N ASN A 315 9.55 17.82 4.21
CA ASN A 315 9.08 18.30 5.52
C ASN A 315 7.68 18.96 5.51
N LYS A 316 6.78 18.46 4.62
CA LYS A 316 5.43 19.03 4.46
C LYS A 316 4.37 18.31 5.30
N GLY A 317 4.77 17.30 6.10
CA GLY A 317 3.84 16.52 6.94
C GLY A 317 3.01 17.37 7.90
N GLY A 318 3.59 18.42 8.49
CA GLY A 318 2.88 19.35 9.36
C GLY A 318 1.74 20.10 8.66
N VAL A 319 2.05 20.67 7.49
CA VAL A 319 1.07 21.41 6.65
C VAL A 319 0.01 20.46 6.09
N PHE A 320 0.44 19.28 5.64
CA PHE A 320 -0.45 18.30 5.01
C PHE A 320 -1.40 17.63 6.02
N LYS A 321 -1.03 17.54 7.29
CA LYS A 321 -1.84 16.81 8.29
C LYS A 321 -3.25 17.35 8.45
N LYS A 322 -3.45 18.66 8.44
CA LYS A 322 -4.79 19.28 8.62
C LYS A 322 -5.76 18.91 7.48
N PRO A 323 -5.42 19.10 6.19
CA PRO A 323 -6.28 18.68 5.09
C PRO A 323 -6.45 17.16 5.02
N PHE A 324 -5.43 16.38 5.35
CA PHE A 324 -5.53 14.92 5.45
C PHE A 324 -6.58 14.48 6.46
N LEU A 325 -6.55 15.04 7.67
CA LEU A 325 -7.54 14.73 8.71
C LEU A 325 -8.93 15.19 8.32
N LYS A 326 -9.04 16.38 7.70
CA LYS A 326 -10.30 16.92 7.20
C LYS A 326 -10.94 15.94 6.21
N PHE A 327 -10.19 15.48 5.21
CA PHE A 327 -10.69 14.54 4.21
C PHE A 327 -11.31 13.29 4.83
N PHE A 328 -10.61 12.63 5.76
CA PHE A 328 -11.15 11.41 6.38
C PHE A 328 -12.30 11.69 7.35
N THR A 329 -12.28 12.80 8.10
CA THR A 329 -13.40 13.13 9.00
C THR A 329 -14.68 13.47 8.25
N GLU A 330 -14.60 14.16 7.12
CA GLU A 330 -15.77 14.53 6.31
C GLU A 330 -16.38 13.34 5.57
N ASN A 331 -15.59 12.32 5.27
CA ASN A 331 -16.06 11.17 4.48
C ASN A 331 -16.34 9.91 5.32
N LEU A 332 -15.85 9.85 6.56
CA LEU A 332 -16.00 8.66 7.39
C LEU A 332 -16.80 8.89 8.68
N LEU A 333 -16.94 10.11 9.17
CA LEU A 333 -17.82 10.44 10.30
C LEU A 333 -19.18 10.92 9.80
#